data_1f12046d83ac7fb85a7c068ba2acffaf
#
_entry.id   1f12046d83ac7fb85a7c068ba2acffaf
#
_cell.length_a   1.000
_cell.length_b   1.000
_cell.length_c   1.000
_cell.angle_alpha   90.00
_cell.angle_beta   90.00
_cell.angle_gamma   90.00
#
_symmetry.space_group_name_H-M   'P 1'
#
loop_
_entity.id
_entity.type
_entity.pdbx_description
1 polymer ?
#
loop_
_entity_poly.entity_id
_entity_poly.type
_entity_poly.pdbx_seq_one_letter_code
_entity_poly.pdbx_strand_id
1 'polypeptide(L)'
;MARTLVTRRLAALMFAGALAATVTACTPEPAPTPSATSPAPAPSTPAPTPTGPALVPGGTADDNLPFFTDVVQGVWAGPDAVVGRAYIDALTAAGFDRAAMQVTADESTVGNPAESIQFSVRWGEDCLIGQVGPATGDPVTAVMPGLQTGGCLVGNTRPIDW
;
A
#
# COMPACT_ATOMS: atom_id res chain seq x y z
N MET A 1 -40.24 -2.73 -26.04
CA MET A 1 -40.28 -3.16 -27.46
C MET A 1 -38.89 -3.02 -28.05
N ALA A 2 -38.57 -4.01 -28.84
CA ALA A 2 -37.40 -4.26 -29.71
C ALA A 2 -36.12 -4.84 -29.06
N ARG A 3 -36.09 -6.17 -29.13
CA ARG A 3 -34.95 -7.08 -29.12
C ARG A 3 -34.12 -6.87 -30.40
N THR A 4 -32.81 -6.96 -30.30
CA THR A 4 -32.01 -7.35 -31.46
C THR A 4 -30.91 -8.33 -31.01
N LEU A 5 -31.18 -9.59 -31.34
CA LEU A 5 -30.23 -10.71 -31.39
C LEU A 5 -29.44 -10.58 -32.71
N VAL A 6 -28.13 -10.68 -32.67
CA VAL A 6 -27.32 -11.01 -33.86
C VAL A 6 -26.39 -12.16 -33.55
N THR A 7 -26.64 -13.17 -34.34
CA THR A 7 -26.15 -14.55 -34.40
C THR A 7 -24.77 -14.69 -35.06
N ARG A 8 -23.99 -15.69 -34.59
CA ARG A 8 -23.15 -16.64 -35.32
C ARG A 8 -22.14 -16.17 -36.36
N ARG A 9 -20.91 -16.65 -36.23
CA ARG A 9 -20.28 -17.52 -37.26
C ARG A 9 -19.12 -18.32 -36.67
N LEU A 10 -19.29 -19.66 -36.71
CA LEU A 10 -18.27 -20.68 -36.70
C LEU A 10 -17.45 -20.59 -38.01
N ALA A 11 -16.16 -20.82 -37.93
CA ALA A 11 -15.38 -21.35 -39.04
C ALA A 11 -14.28 -22.28 -38.47
N ALA A 12 -14.50 -23.57 -38.66
CA ALA A 12 -13.51 -24.62 -38.53
C ALA A 12 -12.69 -24.68 -39.81
N LEU A 13 -11.38 -24.86 -39.72
CA LEU A 13 -10.54 -25.36 -40.79
C LEU A 13 -9.48 -26.30 -40.23
N MET A 14 -9.69 -27.57 -40.53
CA MET A 14 -8.72 -28.65 -40.47
C MET A 14 -7.67 -28.49 -41.55
N PHE A 15 -6.42 -28.73 -41.23
CA PHE A 15 -5.43 -29.18 -42.25
C PHE A 15 -4.54 -30.26 -41.60
N ALA A 16 -4.69 -31.44 -42.17
CA ALA A 16 -3.82 -32.58 -41.96
C ALA A 16 -2.61 -32.48 -42.92
N GLY A 17 -1.45 -32.89 -42.47
CA GLY A 17 -0.26 -33.01 -43.31
C GLY A 17 0.84 -33.77 -42.59
N ALA A 18 0.87 -35.09 -42.77
CA ALA A 18 1.96 -35.96 -42.37
C ALA A 18 3.15 -35.80 -43.31
N LEU A 19 4.37 -35.77 -42.77
CA LEU A 19 5.51 -36.34 -43.46
C LEU A 19 6.60 -36.75 -42.44
N ALA A 20 6.87 -38.03 -42.38
CA ALA A 20 7.95 -38.64 -41.63
C ALA A 20 9.28 -38.46 -42.39
N ALA A 21 10.32 -38.04 -41.70
CA ALA A 21 11.70 -38.23 -42.12
C ALA A 21 12.54 -38.58 -40.90
N THR A 22 12.88 -39.86 -40.79
CA THR A 22 13.82 -40.41 -39.82
C THR A 22 15.25 -40.12 -40.31
N VAL A 23 15.96 -39.25 -39.62
CA VAL A 23 17.40 -39.08 -39.78
C VAL A 23 18.04 -39.59 -38.46
N THR A 24 18.63 -40.79 -38.52
CA THR A 24 19.52 -41.33 -37.49
C THR A 24 20.86 -40.61 -37.59
N ALA A 25 21.08 -39.60 -36.76
CA ALA A 25 22.40 -39.04 -36.56
C ALA A 25 22.99 -39.61 -35.27
N CYS A 26 24.07 -40.35 -35.42
CA CYS A 26 24.93 -40.72 -34.30
C CYS A 26 25.55 -39.46 -33.71
N THR A 27 25.08 -39.04 -32.55
CA THR A 27 25.70 -38.00 -31.78
C THR A 27 26.76 -38.61 -30.87
N PRO A 28 28.02 -38.15 -30.90
CA PRO A 28 29.01 -38.56 -29.93
C PRO A 28 28.59 -38.08 -28.53
N GLU A 29 28.68 -38.98 -27.56
CA GLU A 29 28.44 -38.76 -26.15
C GLU A 29 29.33 -37.63 -25.64
N PRO A 30 28.74 -36.54 -25.06
CA PRO A 30 29.56 -35.51 -24.45
C PRO A 30 30.20 -36.03 -23.18
N ALA A 31 31.50 -35.79 -23.04
CA ALA A 31 32.28 -36.09 -21.83
C ALA A 31 31.62 -35.43 -20.60
N PRO A 32 31.70 -36.08 -19.41
CA PRO A 32 31.11 -35.50 -18.20
C PRO A 32 31.76 -34.18 -17.88
N THR A 33 30.96 -33.12 -17.96
CA THR A 33 31.34 -31.78 -17.49
C THR A 33 31.55 -31.85 -15.98
N PRO A 34 32.65 -31.36 -15.41
CA PRO A 34 32.82 -31.30 -13.97
C PRO A 34 31.69 -30.45 -13.37
N SER A 35 30.92 -31.07 -12.48
CA SER A 35 29.90 -30.37 -11.68
C SER A 35 30.54 -29.19 -10.98
N ALA A 36 30.16 -27.99 -11.40
CA ALA A 36 30.50 -26.80 -10.66
C ALA A 36 29.88 -26.91 -9.26
N THR A 37 30.70 -27.07 -8.26
CA THR A 37 30.29 -27.01 -6.85
C THR A 37 29.67 -25.66 -6.63
N SER A 38 28.36 -25.64 -6.38
CA SER A 38 27.62 -24.42 -6.01
C SER A 38 28.26 -23.83 -4.75
N PRO A 39 28.65 -22.54 -4.74
CA PRO A 39 29.17 -21.93 -3.53
C PRO A 39 28.13 -22.06 -2.40
N ALA A 40 28.57 -22.50 -1.24
CA ALA A 40 27.73 -22.53 -0.05
C ALA A 40 27.17 -21.12 0.22
N PRO A 41 25.89 -20.98 0.63
CA PRO A 41 25.34 -19.68 1.01
C PRO A 41 26.21 -19.06 2.10
N ALA A 42 26.64 -17.83 1.87
CA ALA A 42 27.35 -17.08 2.91
C ALA A 42 26.42 -16.92 4.13
N PRO A 43 26.95 -16.99 5.36
CA PRO A 43 26.14 -16.77 6.55
C PRO A 43 25.52 -15.38 6.47
N SER A 44 24.18 -15.31 6.47
CA SER A 44 23.44 -14.07 6.50
C SER A 44 23.65 -13.41 7.86
N THR A 45 24.31 -12.27 7.88
CA THR A 45 24.37 -11.43 9.08
C THR A 45 22.96 -11.02 9.45
N PRO A 46 22.49 -11.25 10.70
CA PRO A 46 21.17 -10.80 11.11
C PRO A 46 21.05 -9.28 10.88
N ALA A 47 19.98 -8.86 10.21
CA ALA A 47 19.67 -7.45 10.11
C ALA A 47 19.42 -6.89 11.53
N PRO A 48 19.89 -5.65 11.83
CA PRO A 48 19.63 -5.05 13.12
C PRO A 48 18.12 -4.98 13.37
N THR A 49 17.70 -5.46 14.54
CA THR A 49 16.30 -5.34 14.98
C THR A 49 15.99 -3.85 15.15
N PRO A 50 14.92 -3.31 14.55
CA PRO A 50 14.52 -1.93 14.75
C PRO A 50 14.29 -1.66 16.24
N THR A 51 14.86 -0.56 16.75
CA THR A 51 14.85 -0.22 18.19
C THR A 51 13.62 0.60 18.58
N GLY A 52 12.68 0.86 17.66
CA GLY A 52 11.48 1.65 17.87
C GLY A 52 10.18 0.91 17.52
N PRO A 53 9.03 1.59 17.67
CA PRO A 53 7.76 1.07 17.22
C PRO A 53 7.82 0.66 15.75
N ALA A 54 7.11 -0.41 15.38
CA ALA A 54 7.05 -0.90 14.00
C ALA A 54 5.62 -1.29 13.67
N LEU A 55 5.27 -1.29 12.37
CA LEU A 55 3.97 -1.73 11.90
C LEU A 55 3.75 -3.20 12.24
N VAL A 56 2.58 -3.51 12.81
CA VAL A 56 2.09 -4.85 13.13
C VAL A 56 0.90 -5.17 12.22
N PRO A 57 1.11 -5.71 11.01
CA PRO A 57 0.04 -5.85 10.00
C PRO A 57 -1.15 -6.71 10.46
N GLY A 58 -0.91 -7.70 11.31
CA GLY A 58 -1.95 -8.57 11.88
C GLY A 58 -2.44 -8.13 13.26
N GLY A 59 -1.96 -7.00 13.78
CA GLY A 59 -2.35 -6.46 15.07
C GLY A 59 -3.62 -5.63 15.03
N THR A 60 -4.04 -5.16 16.17
CA THR A 60 -5.16 -4.23 16.33
C THR A 60 -4.76 -2.78 15.97
N ALA A 61 -5.71 -1.86 15.95
CA ALA A 61 -5.41 -0.43 15.82
C ALA A 61 -4.57 0.07 17.00
N ASP A 62 -4.86 -0.40 18.24
CA ASP A 62 -4.09 -0.05 19.44
C ASP A 62 -2.63 -0.54 19.36
N ASP A 63 -2.39 -1.74 18.81
CA ASP A 63 -1.04 -2.26 18.60
C ASP A 63 -0.23 -1.38 17.63
N ASN A 64 -0.91 -0.74 16.68
CA ASN A 64 -0.30 0.11 15.64
C ASN A 64 -0.27 1.60 16.00
N LEU A 65 -0.99 2.04 17.04
CA LEU A 65 -1.01 3.43 17.48
C LEU A 65 0.37 3.99 17.83
N PRO A 66 1.26 3.26 18.54
CA PRO A 66 2.60 3.78 18.82
C PRO A 66 3.41 4.08 17.57
N PHE A 67 3.36 3.20 16.56
CA PHE A 67 4.07 3.41 15.31
C PHE A 67 3.45 4.53 14.47
N PHE A 68 2.11 4.59 14.40
CA PHE A 68 1.39 5.69 13.76
C PHE A 68 1.78 7.04 14.38
N THR A 69 1.84 7.11 15.71
CA THR A 69 2.24 8.32 16.46
C THR A 69 3.67 8.73 16.13
N ASP A 70 4.60 7.77 16.07
CA ASP A 70 6.02 8.03 15.74
C ASP A 70 6.17 8.64 14.34
N VAL A 71 5.46 8.09 13.35
CA VAL A 71 5.42 8.64 11.99
C VAL A 71 4.86 10.06 11.98
N VAL A 72 3.75 10.30 12.70
CA VAL A 72 3.12 11.62 12.79
C VAL A 72 4.05 12.65 13.41
N GLN A 73 4.72 12.30 14.50
CA GLN A 73 5.69 13.17 15.16
C GLN A 73 6.90 13.47 14.27
N GLY A 74 7.35 12.48 13.48
CA GLY A 74 8.42 12.66 12.51
C GLY A 74 8.09 13.73 11.46
N VAL A 75 6.87 13.74 10.92
CA VAL A 75 6.40 14.78 9.99
C VAL A 75 6.26 16.13 10.70
N TRP A 76 5.69 16.14 11.91
CA TRP A 76 5.50 17.37 12.69
C TRP A 76 6.81 18.10 13.02
N ALA A 77 7.87 17.36 13.26
CA ALA A 77 9.20 17.93 13.50
C ALA A 77 9.87 18.51 12.22
N GLY A 78 9.29 18.27 11.05
CA GLY A 78 9.79 18.69 9.74
C GLY A 78 9.20 20.02 9.24
N PRO A 79 9.56 20.42 8.00
CA PRO A 79 9.10 21.67 7.41
C PRO A 79 7.61 21.65 7.01
N ASP A 80 7.01 20.46 6.83
CA ASP A 80 5.65 20.27 6.32
C ASP A 80 4.63 19.96 7.44
N ALA A 81 4.90 20.45 8.66
CA ALA A 81 4.12 20.16 9.86
C ALA A 81 2.61 20.45 9.74
N VAL A 82 2.22 21.41 8.89
CA VAL A 82 0.82 21.78 8.66
C VAL A 82 0.37 21.49 7.22
N VAL A 83 0.89 20.41 6.61
CA VAL A 83 0.55 19.97 5.26
C VAL A 83 -0.01 18.55 5.33
N GLY A 84 -1.32 18.37 5.17
CA GLY A 84 -2.00 17.07 5.28
C GLY A 84 -1.45 16.00 4.33
N ARG A 85 -1.01 16.40 3.12
CA ARG A 85 -0.35 15.50 2.18
C ARG A 85 0.89 14.83 2.76
N ALA A 86 1.70 15.57 3.52
CA ALA A 86 2.94 15.04 4.09
C ALA A 86 2.68 13.86 5.03
N TYR A 87 1.59 13.90 5.80
CA TYR A 87 1.19 12.81 6.69
C TYR A 87 0.71 11.59 5.89
N ILE A 88 -0.10 11.79 4.85
CA ILE A 88 -0.56 10.69 3.99
C ILE A 88 0.63 10.00 3.31
N ASP A 89 1.57 10.78 2.76
CA ASP A 89 2.74 10.23 2.08
C ASP A 89 3.67 9.50 3.07
N ALA A 90 3.90 10.06 4.26
CA ALA A 90 4.72 9.43 5.30
C ALA A 90 4.10 8.13 5.84
N LEU A 91 2.79 8.12 6.11
CA LEU A 91 2.07 6.92 6.56
C LEU A 91 2.06 5.83 5.46
N THR A 92 1.91 6.23 4.20
CA THR A 92 2.02 5.31 3.05
C THR A 92 3.43 4.70 2.97
N ALA A 93 4.46 5.52 3.11
CA ALA A 93 5.85 5.06 3.12
C ALA A 93 6.16 4.15 4.32
N ALA A 94 5.48 4.35 5.44
CA ALA A 94 5.56 3.51 6.63
C ALA A 94 4.80 2.17 6.50
N GLY A 95 4.04 1.95 5.40
CA GLY A 95 3.36 0.70 5.09
C GLY A 95 1.88 0.66 5.44
N PHE A 96 1.28 1.78 5.86
CA PHE A 96 -0.17 1.86 6.01
C PHE A 96 -0.86 1.93 4.64
N ASP A 97 -2.04 1.33 4.53
CA ASP A 97 -2.80 1.30 3.28
C ASP A 97 -3.37 2.68 2.94
N ARG A 98 -2.85 3.28 1.86
CA ARG A 98 -3.31 4.56 1.35
C ARG A 98 -4.80 4.59 1.00
N ALA A 99 -5.36 3.47 0.52
CA ALA A 99 -6.78 3.38 0.16
C ALA A 99 -7.70 3.42 1.39
N ALA A 100 -7.16 3.11 2.57
CA ALA A 100 -7.86 3.18 3.85
C ALA A 100 -7.74 4.56 4.52
N MET A 101 -7.09 5.55 3.87
CA MET A 101 -6.83 6.85 4.46
C MET A 101 -7.88 7.90 4.09
N GLN A 102 -8.03 8.87 4.97
CA GLN A 102 -8.77 10.11 4.74
C GLN A 102 -7.96 11.30 5.26
N VAL A 103 -8.16 12.47 4.66
CA VAL A 103 -7.53 13.72 5.10
C VAL A 103 -8.48 14.89 4.83
N THR A 104 -8.53 15.85 5.74
CA THR A 104 -9.25 17.12 5.55
C THR A 104 -8.44 18.07 4.66
N ALA A 105 -9.07 19.18 4.24
CA ALA A 105 -8.38 20.23 3.51
C ALA A 105 -7.34 20.95 4.39
N ASP A 106 -6.26 21.44 3.78
CA ASP A 106 -5.24 22.26 4.44
C ASP A 106 -5.68 23.73 4.56
N GLU A 107 -6.80 24.07 3.91
CA GLU A 107 -7.38 25.40 3.92
C GLU A 107 -8.85 25.33 4.33
N SER A 108 -9.31 26.41 4.96
CA SER A 108 -10.72 26.61 5.27
C SER A 108 -11.53 26.93 4.01
N THR A 109 -12.85 26.91 4.10
CA THR A 109 -13.77 27.20 2.98
C THR A 109 -13.63 28.62 2.41
N VAL A 110 -12.96 29.52 3.13
CA VAL A 110 -12.69 30.91 2.70
C VAL A 110 -11.21 31.12 2.30
N GLY A 111 -10.45 30.05 2.14
CA GLY A 111 -9.07 30.08 1.64
C GLY A 111 -8.01 30.49 2.66
N ASN A 112 -8.33 30.51 3.94
CA ASN A 112 -7.33 30.70 4.99
C ASN A 112 -6.71 29.35 5.36
N PRO A 113 -5.44 29.29 5.81
CA PRO A 113 -4.86 28.07 6.37
C PRO A 113 -5.78 27.47 7.43
N ALA A 114 -5.93 26.15 7.41
CA ALA A 114 -6.75 25.45 8.40
C ALA A 114 -6.09 25.55 9.78
N GLU A 115 -6.89 25.83 10.80
CA GLU A 115 -6.42 25.82 12.20
C GLU A 115 -6.08 24.43 12.69
N SER A 116 -6.72 23.41 12.11
CA SER A 116 -6.38 22.00 12.33
C SER A 116 -6.65 21.17 11.08
N ILE A 117 -5.80 20.17 10.86
CA ILE A 117 -5.88 19.19 9.80
C ILE A 117 -6.05 17.84 10.47
N GLN A 118 -7.04 17.06 10.03
CA GLN A 118 -7.24 15.69 10.48
C GLN A 118 -6.92 14.72 9.35
N PHE A 119 -6.31 13.62 9.73
CA PHE A 119 -6.05 12.49 8.83
C PHE A 119 -6.28 11.19 9.58
N SER A 120 -6.55 10.12 8.84
CA SER A 120 -6.86 8.83 9.44
C SER A 120 -6.46 7.66 8.57
N VAL A 121 -6.31 6.50 9.21
CA VAL A 121 -6.18 5.19 8.57
C VAL A 121 -7.25 4.28 9.14
N ARG A 122 -8.12 3.72 8.29
CA ARG A 122 -9.05 2.66 8.70
C ARG A 122 -8.28 1.38 8.95
N TRP A 123 -8.49 0.77 10.12
CA TRP A 123 -7.85 -0.48 10.54
C TRP A 123 -8.90 -1.44 11.08
N GLY A 124 -9.43 -2.28 10.21
CA GLY A 124 -10.58 -3.12 10.56
C GLY A 124 -11.83 -2.30 10.93
N GLU A 125 -12.36 -2.53 12.11
CA GLU A 125 -13.52 -1.78 12.62
C GLU A 125 -13.14 -0.42 13.23
N ASP A 126 -11.86 -0.21 13.53
CA ASP A 126 -11.34 0.99 14.18
C ASP A 126 -10.61 1.90 13.20
N CYS A 127 -10.24 3.07 13.68
CA CYS A 127 -9.51 4.10 12.97
C CYS A 127 -8.35 4.61 13.82
N LEU A 128 -7.16 4.69 13.21
CA LEU A 128 -6.07 5.51 13.69
C LEU A 128 -6.33 6.94 13.21
N ILE A 129 -6.44 7.89 14.13
CA ILE A 129 -6.72 9.29 13.79
C ILE A 129 -5.56 10.15 14.27
N GLY A 130 -5.12 11.06 13.40
CA GLY A 130 -4.17 12.11 13.72
C GLY A 130 -4.80 13.49 13.52
N GLN A 131 -4.44 14.42 14.39
CA GLN A 131 -4.81 15.83 14.27
C GLN A 131 -3.58 16.70 14.54
N VAL A 132 -3.36 17.65 13.66
CA VAL A 132 -2.24 18.61 13.69
C VAL A 132 -2.73 20.00 13.29
N GLY A 133 -1.98 21.03 13.62
CA GLY A 133 -2.26 22.38 13.16
C GLY A 133 -1.93 23.44 14.22
N PRO A 134 -1.98 24.73 13.83
CA PRO A 134 -1.61 25.83 14.74
C PRO A 134 -2.45 25.86 16.02
N ALA A 135 -3.73 25.46 15.94
CA ALA A 135 -4.62 25.45 17.09
C ALA A 135 -4.53 24.18 17.94
N THR A 136 -3.84 23.13 17.45
CA THR A 136 -3.72 21.85 18.15
C THR A 136 -2.57 21.86 19.17
N GLY A 137 -1.51 22.64 18.93
CA GLY A 137 -0.24 22.49 19.62
C GLY A 137 0.48 21.24 19.11
N ASP A 138 0.95 20.39 20.02
CA ASP A 138 1.53 19.10 19.65
C ASP A 138 0.53 18.20 18.92
N PRO A 139 0.99 17.29 18.05
CA PRO A 139 0.12 16.33 17.38
C PRO A 139 -0.68 15.49 18.37
N VAL A 140 -1.96 15.30 18.06
CA VAL A 140 -2.84 14.38 18.81
C VAL A 140 -3.10 13.15 17.95
N THR A 141 -2.89 11.97 18.52
CA THR A 141 -3.20 10.68 17.89
C THR A 141 -4.08 9.84 18.78
N ALA A 142 -5.02 9.10 18.21
CA ALA A 142 -5.95 8.26 18.96
C ALA A 142 -6.47 7.10 18.11
N VAL A 143 -6.92 6.04 18.79
CA VAL A 143 -7.80 5.03 18.19
C VAL A 143 -9.24 5.41 18.48
N MET A 144 -10.08 5.38 17.46
CA MET A 144 -11.51 5.65 17.55
C MET A 144 -12.28 4.57 16.76
N PRO A 145 -13.51 4.22 17.16
CA PRO A 145 -14.35 3.37 16.34
C PRO A 145 -14.59 4.00 14.95
N GLY A 146 -14.55 3.16 13.91
CA GLY A 146 -14.88 3.60 12.57
C GLY A 146 -16.35 3.98 12.43
N LEU A 147 -16.64 4.91 11.53
CA LEU A 147 -18.00 5.33 11.26
C LEU A 147 -18.77 4.21 10.53
N GLN A 148 -20.07 4.10 10.78
CA GLN A 148 -20.93 3.14 10.12
C GLN A 148 -21.03 3.37 8.59
N THR A 149 -20.68 4.58 8.14
CA THR A 149 -20.58 4.95 6.72
C THR A 149 -19.31 4.43 6.04
N GLY A 150 -18.41 3.76 6.78
CA GLY A 150 -17.15 3.20 6.28
C GLY A 150 -15.95 4.14 6.41
N GLY A 151 -16.16 5.41 6.78
CA GLY A 151 -15.08 6.39 7.00
C GLY A 151 -14.56 6.40 8.45
N CYS A 152 -13.62 7.29 8.69
CA CYS A 152 -13.03 7.56 9.99
C CYS A 152 -13.28 8.98 10.47
N LEU A 153 -13.36 9.93 9.54
CA LEU A 153 -13.50 11.34 9.86
C LEU A 153 -14.93 11.85 9.66
N VAL A 154 -15.39 12.66 10.60
CA VAL A 154 -16.66 13.38 10.48
C VAL A 154 -16.39 14.72 9.80
N GLY A 155 -17.07 14.99 8.69
CA GLY A 155 -16.92 16.22 7.94
C GLY A 155 -16.35 16.03 6.54
N ASN A 156 -15.91 17.13 5.93
CA ASN A 156 -15.44 17.10 4.56
C ASN A 156 -13.97 16.64 4.48
N THR A 157 -13.73 15.58 3.73
CA THR A 157 -12.39 15.13 3.37
C THR A 157 -12.11 15.48 1.91
N ARG A 158 -10.83 15.66 1.57
CA ARG A 158 -10.41 15.84 0.18
C ARG A 158 -9.95 14.53 -0.46
N PRO A 159 -10.05 14.39 -1.78
CA PRO A 159 -9.48 13.25 -2.49
C PRO A 159 -7.97 13.11 -2.24
N ILE A 160 -7.50 11.85 -2.20
CA ILE A 160 -6.09 11.49 -2.14
C ILE A 160 -5.71 10.97 -3.54
N ASP A 161 -5.56 11.86 -4.48
CA ASP A 161 -5.43 11.59 -5.92
C ASP A 161 -4.05 11.98 -6.51
N TRP A 162 -3.06 12.15 -5.65
CA TRP A 162 -1.67 12.47 -6.02
C TRP A 162 -0.74 11.25 -5.89
#